data_de58764ce76a007a503a5fa69a7a954c
#
_entry.id   de58764ce76a007a503a5fa69a7a954c
#
_cell.length_a   1.000
_cell.length_b   1.000
_cell.length_c   1.000
_cell.angle_alpha   90.00
_cell.angle_beta   90.00
_cell.angle_gamma   90.00
#
_symmetry.space_group_name_H-M   'P 1'
#
loop_
_entity.id
_entity.type
_entity.pdbx_description
1 polymer ?
#
loop_
_entity_poly.entity_id
_entity_poly.type
_entity_poly.pdbx_seq_one_letter_code
_entity_poly.pdbx_strand_id
1 'polypeptide(L)'
;MRFQCFSDDIEELPEVLAEKVPLIPELRVSVRADSTTKSYMNAFQRWKFWASSNSVREDDILPAKPFIFALYLCSLVQSASTPSPVIKAFYSVKYVHDLYGLKSPTKSILVKNLLEAAKRRLSHSVVRKEPITSKILGDMWSHFGCK
;
A
#
# COMPACT_ATOMS: atom_id res chain seq x y z
N MET A 1 10.63 8.32 -15.01
CA MET A 1 9.33 8.19 -14.43
C MET A 1 8.41 9.25 -14.89
N ARG A 2 7.21 8.89 -15.19
CA ARG A 2 6.29 9.80 -15.83
C ARG A 2 5.18 10.21 -14.93
N PHE A 3 4.76 11.45 -15.07
CA PHE A 3 3.54 11.97 -14.44
C PHE A 3 2.41 11.89 -15.45
N GLN A 4 1.99 10.69 -15.74
CA GLN A 4 0.97 10.48 -16.77
C GLN A 4 -0.33 11.22 -16.49
N CYS A 5 -0.67 11.37 -15.22
CA CYS A 5 -1.86 12.08 -14.84
C CYS A 5 -1.81 13.56 -15.19
N PHE A 6 -0.63 14.12 -15.36
CA PHE A 6 -0.44 15.55 -15.60
C PHE A 6 0.16 15.84 -16.97
N SER A 7 0.12 14.87 -17.87
CA SER A 7 0.73 15.04 -19.19
C SER A 7 0.14 16.21 -19.96
N ASP A 8 -1.17 16.29 -19.95
CA ASP A 8 -1.87 17.32 -20.70
C ASP A 8 -1.57 18.70 -20.11
N ASP A 9 -1.50 18.80 -18.80
CA ASP A 9 -1.15 20.05 -18.13
C ASP A 9 0.25 20.51 -18.49
N ILE A 10 1.17 19.58 -18.61
CA ILE A 10 2.56 19.88 -18.93
C ILE A 10 2.71 20.41 -20.35
N GLU A 11 1.96 19.85 -21.29
CA GLU A 11 2.04 20.26 -22.68
C GLU A 11 1.57 21.69 -22.93
N GLU A 12 0.66 22.16 -22.09
CA GLU A 12 0.09 23.51 -22.23
C GLU A 12 0.88 24.57 -21.45
N LEU A 13 1.95 24.18 -20.74
CA LEU A 13 2.68 25.13 -19.91
C LEU A 13 3.55 26.08 -20.71
N PRO A 14 3.61 27.36 -20.29
CA PRO A 14 4.64 28.26 -20.78
C PRO A 14 6.04 27.73 -20.49
N GLU A 15 6.97 27.99 -21.37
CA GLU A 15 8.33 27.50 -21.24
C GLU A 15 8.98 27.86 -19.89
N VAL A 16 8.69 29.07 -19.41
CA VAL A 16 9.25 29.54 -18.14
C VAL A 16 8.81 28.65 -16.97
N LEU A 17 7.58 28.15 -17.02
CA LEU A 17 7.07 27.26 -15.97
C LEU A 17 7.50 25.82 -16.16
N ALA A 18 7.75 25.42 -17.39
CA ALA A 18 8.19 24.06 -17.68
C ALA A 18 9.51 23.71 -16.99
N GLU A 19 10.36 24.71 -16.76
CA GLU A 19 11.62 24.49 -16.04
C GLU A 19 11.41 24.05 -14.60
N LYS A 20 10.26 24.34 -14.04
CA LYS A 20 9.96 24.02 -12.64
C LYS A 20 9.33 22.65 -12.46
N VAL A 21 8.89 22.02 -13.55
CA VAL A 21 8.23 20.72 -13.47
C VAL A 21 9.09 19.66 -12.79
N PRO A 22 10.39 19.54 -13.07
CA PRO A 22 11.22 18.53 -12.40
C PRO A 22 11.35 18.71 -10.89
N LEU A 23 11.03 19.91 -10.38
CA LEU A 23 11.08 20.17 -8.94
C LEU A 23 9.92 19.52 -8.20
N ILE A 24 8.81 19.24 -8.89
CA ILE A 24 7.63 18.69 -8.24
C ILE A 24 7.92 17.33 -7.57
N PRO A 25 8.47 16.33 -8.27
CA PRO A 25 8.76 15.06 -7.59
C PRO A 25 9.82 15.22 -6.51
N GLU A 26 10.80 16.07 -6.72
CA GLU A 26 11.83 16.31 -5.74
C GLU A 26 11.25 16.87 -4.43
N LEU A 27 10.41 17.88 -4.55
CA LEU A 27 9.77 18.48 -3.38
C LEU A 27 8.77 17.56 -2.71
N ARG A 28 8.05 16.75 -3.50
CA ARG A 28 7.09 15.79 -2.94
C ARG A 28 7.79 14.72 -2.12
N VAL A 29 8.96 14.30 -2.56
CA VAL A 29 9.76 13.33 -1.80
C VAL A 29 10.21 13.95 -0.47
N SER A 30 10.56 15.23 -0.49
CA SER A 30 11.09 15.90 0.70
C SER A 30 10.04 16.25 1.75
N VAL A 31 8.75 16.03 1.45
CA VAL A 31 7.68 16.28 2.42
C VAL A 31 7.84 15.40 3.67
N ARG A 32 8.39 14.21 3.50
CA ARG A 32 8.57 13.29 4.62
C ARG A 32 10.04 13.20 4.99
N ALA A 33 10.30 12.80 6.23
CA ALA A 33 11.66 12.56 6.68
C ALA A 33 12.30 11.48 5.80
N ASP A 34 13.61 11.61 5.59
CA ASP A 34 14.36 10.66 4.75
C ASP A 34 14.17 9.21 5.19
N SER A 35 14.18 8.98 6.51
CA SER A 35 14.01 7.64 7.06
C SER A 35 12.64 7.05 6.72
N THR A 36 11.59 7.88 6.75
CA THR A 36 10.24 7.45 6.41
C THR A 36 10.14 7.14 4.91
N THR A 37 10.69 8.02 4.08
CA THR A 37 10.72 7.82 2.64
C THR A 37 11.45 6.54 2.28
N LYS A 38 12.61 6.32 2.88
CA LYS A 38 13.40 5.12 2.65
C LYS A 38 12.67 3.86 3.05
N SER A 39 11.98 3.91 4.20
CA SER A 39 11.18 2.79 4.69
C SER A 39 10.05 2.47 3.73
N TYR A 40 9.37 3.49 3.22
CA TYR A 40 8.29 3.28 2.26
C TYR A 40 8.81 2.73 0.93
N MET A 41 9.94 3.23 0.45
CA MET A 41 10.51 2.73 -0.79
C MET A 41 10.92 1.26 -0.66
N ASN A 42 11.47 0.89 0.48
CA ASN A 42 11.82 -0.52 0.75
C ASN A 42 10.58 -1.40 0.77
N ALA A 43 9.51 -0.93 1.40
CA ALA A 43 8.25 -1.68 1.45
C ALA A 43 7.64 -1.82 0.04
N PHE A 44 7.75 -0.77 -0.77
CA PHE A 44 7.27 -0.83 -2.14
C PHE A 44 8.07 -1.82 -2.98
N GLN A 45 9.38 -1.90 -2.76
CA GLN A 45 10.21 -2.88 -3.45
C GLN A 45 9.80 -4.31 -3.10
N ARG A 46 9.37 -4.54 -1.87
CA ARG A 46 8.85 -5.87 -1.47
C ARG A 46 7.58 -6.21 -2.23
N TRP A 47 6.70 -5.23 -2.39
CA TRP A 47 5.50 -5.40 -3.21
C TRP A 47 5.85 -5.76 -4.65
N LYS A 48 6.78 -5.02 -5.25
CA LYS A 48 7.23 -5.29 -6.62
C LYS A 48 7.83 -6.68 -6.74
N PHE A 49 8.65 -7.06 -5.78
CA PHE A 49 9.30 -8.36 -5.77
C PHE A 49 8.26 -9.49 -5.68
N TRP A 50 7.32 -9.34 -4.75
CA TRP A 50 6.26 -10.33 -4.59
C TRP A 50 5.44 -10.47 -5.88
N ALA A 51 5.06 -9.36 -6.46
CA ALA A 51 4.25 -9.37 -7.68
C ALA A 51 5.01 -10.03 -8.83
N SER A 52 6.27 -9.65 -9.02
CA SER A 52 7.09 -10.23 -10.08
C SER A 52 7.30 -11.73 -9.87
N SER A 53 7.47 -12.14 -8.63
CA SER A 53 7.66 -13.56 -8.29
C SER A 53 6.41 -14.38 -8.56
N ASN A 54 5.25 -13.73 -8.57
CA ASN A 54 3.98 -14.40 -8.83
C ASN A 54 3.45 -14.14 -10.25
N SER A 55 4.34 -13.76 -11.14
CA SER A 55 4.04 -13.57 -12.57
C SER A 55 3.03 -12.46 -12.85
N VAL A 56 2.98 -11.47 -11.97
CA VAL A 56 2.14 -10.29 -12.20
C VAL A 56 2.84 -9.40 -13.24
N ARG A 57 2.05 -8.90 -14.19
CA ARG A 57 2.58 -8.03 -15.23
C ARG A 57 2.98 -6.67 -14.65
N GLU A 58 4.00 -6.06 -15.23
CA GLU A 58 4.47 -4.75 -14.78
C GLU A 58 3.36 -3.70 -14.81
N ASP A 59 2.48 -3.79 -15.79
CA ASP A 59 1.35 -2.86 -15.91
C ASP A 59 0.38 -2.94 -14.72
N ASP A 60 0.37 -4.09 -14.05
CA ASP A 60 -0.50 -4.31 -12.89
C ASP A 60 0.23 -4.06 -11.56
N ILE A 61 1.53 -3.77 -11.62
CA ILE A 61 2.33 -3.46 -10.44
C ILE A 61 2.32 -1.96 -10.15
N LEU A 62 2.46 -1.16 -11.19
CA LEU A 62 2.45 0.29 -11.06
C LEU A 62 1.81 0.89 -12.32
N PRO A 63 0.56 1.39 -12.25
CA PRO A 63 -0.27 1.43 -11.04
C PRO A 63 -0.70 0.05 -10.60
N ALA A 64 -0.73 -0.18 -9.30
CA ALA A 64 -1.08 -1.48 -8.75
C ALA A 64 -2.56 -1.77 -8.97
N LYS A 65 -2.85 -2.97 -9.43
CA LYS A 65 -4.23 -3.39 -9.61
C LYS A 65 -4.82 -3.71 -8.23
N PRO A 66 -5.96 -3.12 -7.86
CA PRO A 66 -6.49 -3.28 -6.51
C PRO A 66 -6.68 -4.72 -6.07
N PHE A 67 -7.19 -5.57 -6.94
CA PHE A 67 -7.42 -6.96 -6.58
C PHE A 67 -6.12 -7.70 -6.28
N ILE A 68 -5.10 -7.46 -7.09
CA ILE A 68 -3.79 -8.12 -6.91
C ILE A 68 -3.11 -7.59 -5.66
N PHE A 69 -3.20 -6.30 -5.41
CA PHE A 69 -2.67 -5.73 -4.18
C PHE A 69 -3.39 -6.28 -2.95
N ALA A 70 -4.70 -6.51 -3.07
CA ALA A 70 -5.46 -7.14 -2.00
C ALA A 70 -4.92 -8.54 -1.68
N LEU A 71 -4.57 -9.30 -2.68
CA LEU A 71 -3.99 -10.62 -2.49
C LEU A 71 -2.62 -10.54 -1.79
N TYR A 72 -1.85 -9.51 -2.12
CA TYR A 72 -0.59 -9.27 -1.44
C TYR A 72 -0.81 -8.99 0.06
N LEU A 73 -1.80 -8.17 0.38
CA LEU A 73 -2.13 -7.90 1.78
C LEU A 73 -2.56 -9.17 2.51
N CYS A 74 -3.32 -10.03 1.85
CA CYS A 74 -3.69 -11.32 2.43
C CYS A 74 -2.46 -12.17 2.74
N SER A 75 -1.52 -12.18 1.82
CA SER A 75 -0.26 -12.90 2.00
C SER A 75 0.50 -12.37 3.22
N LEU A 76 0.53 -11.05 3.39
CA LEU A 76 1.19 -10.44 4.54
C LEU A 76 0.49 -10.80 5.85
N VAL A 77 -0.83 -10.82 5.85
CA VAL A 77 -1.61 -11.18 7.05
C VAL A 77 -1.27 -12.61 7.49
N GLN A 78 -1.11 -13.51 6.53
CA GLN A 78 -0.80 -14.89 6.84
C GLN A 78 0.58 -15.07 7.49
N SER A 79 1.53 -14.23 7.14
CA SER A 79 2.90 -14.38 7.62
C SER A 79 3.27 -13.42 8.75
N ALA A 80 2.48 -12.39 8.98
CA ALA A 80 2.81 -11.36 9.96
C ALA A 80 2.30 -11.70 11.34
N SER A 81 3.04 -11.28 12.36
CA SER A 81 2.61 -11.42 13.74
C SER A 81 2.02 -10.12 14.30
N THR A 82 2.26 -9.00 13.62
CA THR A 82 1.73 -7.70 14.00
C THR A 82 1.14 -7.01 12.77
N PRO A 83 0.29 -5.99 12.94
CA PRO A 83 -0.28 -5.29 11.79
C PRO A 83 0.69 -4.37 11.07
N SER A 84 1.84 -4.08 11.66
CA SER A 84 2.80 -3.13 11.10
C SER A 84 3.21 -3.40 9.66
N PRO A 85 3.56 -4.63 9.25
CA PRO A 85 3.94 -4.88 7.87
C PRO A 85 2.82 -4.58 6.87
N VAL A 86 1.58 -4.90 7.24
CA VAL A 86 0.43 -4.66 6.38
C VAL A 86 0.16 -3.16 6.26
N ILE A 87 0.21 -2.45 7.37
CA ILE A 87 0.02 -1.00 7.40
C ILE A 87 1.10 -0.33 6.55
N LYS A 88 2.34 -0.74 6.72
CA LYS A 88 3.46 -0.17 5.97
C LYS A 88 3.30 -0.42 4.48
N ALA A 89 2.90 -1.62 4.09
CA ALA A 89 2.68 -1.94 2.68
C ALA A 89 1.58 -1.06 2.09
N PHE A 90 0.47 -0.91 2.81
CA PHE A 90 -0.64 -0.08 2.37
C PHE A 90 -0.19 1.36 2.11
N TYR A 91 0.47 1.97 3.10
CA TYR A 91 0.86 3.36 2.97
C TYR A 91 2.04 3.58 2.04
N SER A 92 2.92 2.59 1.88
CA SER A 92 4.02 2.70 0.92
C SER A 92 3.50 2.72 -0.51
N VAL A 93 2.55 1.86 -0.83
CA VAL A 93 1.95 1.82 -2.16
C VAL A 93 1.16 3.11 -2.40
N LYS A 94 0.42 3.58 -1.40
CA LYS A 94 -0.28 4.85 -1.49
C LYS A 94 0.69 6.00 -1.76
N TYR A 95 1.79 6.05 -1.02
CA TYR A 95 2.78 7.10 -1.17
C TYR A 95 3.39 7.14 -2.57
N VAL A 96 3.78 5.97 -3.09
CA VAL A 96 4.40 5.90 -4.42
C VAL A 96 3.41 6.32 -5.50
N HIS A 97 2.16 5.87 -5.40
CA HIS A 97 1.15 6.26 -6.39
C HIS A 97 0.84 7.75 -6.34
N ASP A 98 0.75 8.31 -5.12
CA ASP A 98 0.53 9.74 -4.98
C ASP A 98 1.70 10.54 -5.55
N LEU A 99 2.92 10.02 -5.35
CA LEU A 99 4.14 10.67 -5.84
C LEU A 99 4.14 10.79 -7.36
N TYR A 100 3.65 9.77 -8.05
CA TYR A 100 3.62 9.77 -9.51
C TYR A 100 2.28 10.23 -10.09
N GLY A 101 1.36 10.65 -9.25
CA GLY A 101 0.05 11.08 -9.71
C GLY A 101 -0.78 9.97 -10.30
N LEU A 102 -0.56 8.74 -9.87
CA LEU A 102 -1.30 7.59 -10.37
C LEU A 102 -2.46 7.24 -9.45
N LYS A 103 -3.45 6.56 -10.01
CA LYS A 103 -4.59 6.11 -9.23
C LYS A 103 -4.15 5.00 -8.29
N SER A 104 -4.28 5.23 -7.00
CA SER A 104 -3.83 4.28 -5.99
C SER A 104 -4.84 3.16 -5.77
N PRO A 105 -4.37 1.91 -5.59
CA PRO A 105 -5.26 0.81 -5.24
C PRO A 105 -5.84 0.96 -3.84
N THR A 106 -5.24 1.81 -3.01
CA THR A 106 -5.70 2.01 -1.63
C THR A 106 -7.03 2.73 -1.55
N LYS A 107 -7.52 3.27 -2.66
CA LYS A 107 -8.85 3.88 -2.71
C LYS A 107 -9.95 2.82 -2.84
N SER A 108 -9.59 1.59 -3.17
CA SER A 108 -10.54 0.49 -3.27
C SER A 108 -11.11 0.13 -1.90
N ILE A 109 -12.41 -0.09 -1.85
CA ILE A 109 -13.07 -0.50 -0.61
C ILE A 109 -12.52 -1.86 -0.17
N LEU A 110 -12.27 -2.76 -1.10
CA LEU A 110 -11.70 -4.06 -0.78
C LEU A 110 -10.36 -3.92 -0.05
N VAL A 111 -9.47 -3.11 -0.58
CA VAL A 111 -8.15 -2.90 0.01
C VAL A 111 -8.27 -2.26 1.39
N LYS A 112 -9.14 -1.26 1.53
CA LYS A 112 -9.36 -0.61 2.82
C LYS A 112 -9.90 -1.58 3.86
N ASN A 113 -10.84 -2.43 3.46
CA ASN A 113 -11.42 -3.41 4.36
C ASN A 113 -10.39 -4.45 4.80
N LEU A 114 -9.50 -4.85 3.91
CA LEU A 114 -8.44 -5.78 4.27
C LEU A 114 -7.46 -5.16 5.26
N LEU A 115 -7.17 -3.88 5.11
CA LEU A 115 -6.32 -3.17 6.06
C LEU A 115 -6.95 -3.16 7.45
N GLU A 116 -8.24 -2.85 7.53
CA GLU A 116 -8.94 -2.83 8.81
C GLU A 116 -9.01 -4.23 9.43
N ALA A 117 -9.26 -5.24 8.61
CA ALA A 117 -9.29 -6.62 9.07
C ALA A 117 -7.92 -7.04 9.61
N ALA A 118 -6.85 -6.64 8.94
CA ALA A 118 -5.50 -6.95 9.39
C ALA A 118 -5.19 -6.29 10.73
N LYS A 119 -5.60 -5.05 10.89
CA LYS A 119 -5.41 -4.33 12.16
C LYS A 119 -6.10 -5.07 13.31
N ARG A 120 -7.32 -5.55 13.07
CA ARG A 120 -8.06 -6.27 14.09
C ARG A 120 -7.43 -7.62 14.42
N ARG A 121 -7.15 -8.41 13.38
CA ARG A 121 -6.64 -9.76 13.60
C ARG A 121 -5.28 -9.78 14.24
N LEU A 122 -4.40 -8.92 13.76
CA LEU A 122 -3.01 -8.94 14.21
C LEU A 122 -2.78 -8.17 15.50
N SER A 123 -3.61 -7.17 15.79
CA SER A 123 -3.48 -6.44 17.04
C SER A 123 -3.84 -7.28 18.26
N HIS A 124 -4.60 -8.35 18.06
CA HIS A 124 -4.91 -9.25 19.18
C HIS A 124 -3.67 -9.94 19.73
N SER A 125 -2.66 -10.12 18.91
CA SER A 125 -1.42 -10.74 19.36
C SER A 125 -0.64 -9.83 20.30
N VAL A 126 -0.93 -8.54 20.28
CA VAL A 126 -0.27 -7.54 21.13
C VAL A 126 -0.95 -7.42 22.48
N VAL A 127 -2.26 -7.55 22.51
CA VAL A 127 -3.05 -7.47 23.75
C VAL A 127 -2.98 -8.82 24.45
N ARG A 128 -2.28 -8.86 25.57
CA ARG A 128 -2.06 -10.13 26.22
C ARG A 128 -2.52 -10.21 27.64
N LYS A 129 -3.35 -9.33 28.03
CA LYS A 129 -3.86 -9.33 29.38
C LYS A 129 -4.62 -10.61 29.67
N GLU A 130 -5.34 -11.11 28.70
CA GLU A 130 -6.09 -12.33 28.83
C GLU A 130 -5.84 -13.23 27.64
N PRO A 131 -5.69 -14.53 27.87
CA PRO A 131 -5.50 -15.45 26.77
C PRO A 131 -6.77 -15.55 25.94
N ILE A 132 -6.58 -15.63 24.63
CA ILE A 132 -7.70 -15.83 23.72
C ILE A 132 -8.06 -17.30 23.76
N THR A 133 -9.28 -17.62 24.15
CA THR A 133 -9.74 -19.01 24.20
C THR A 133 -10.14 -19.48 22.82
N SER A 134 -10.16 -20.78 22.64
CA SER A 134 -10.62 -21.38 21.39
C SER A 134 -12.04 -20.97 21.05
N LYS A 135 -12.86 -20.78 22.08
CA LYS A 135 -14.23 -20.35 21.87
C LYS A 135 -14.30 -18.96 21.25
N ILE A 136 -13.49 -18.02 21.77
CA ILE A 136 -13.46 -16.66 21.26
C ILE A 136 -13.00 -16.66 19.80
N LEU A 137 -11.96 -17.42 19.50
CA LEU A 137 -11.48 -17.53 18.13
C LEU A 137 -12.53 -18.12 17.19
N GLY A 138 -13.25 -19.13 17.67
CA GLY A 138 -14.30 -19.74 16.88
C GLY A 138 -15.44 -18.77 16.61
N ASP A 139 -15.83 -18.00 17.60
CA ASP A 139 -16.89 -17.01 17.43
C ASP A 139 -16.47 -15.91 16.44
N MET A 140 -15.24 -15.44 16.54
CA MET A 140 -14.72 -14.45 15.60
C MET A 140 -14.71 -15.00 14.20
N TRP A 141 -14.25 -16.21 14.03
CA TRP A 141 -14.15 -16.88 12.75
C TRP A 141 -15.53 -17.07 12.11
N SER A 142 -16.51 -17.49 12.90
CA SER A 142 -17.87 -17.64 12.43
C SER A 142 -18.48 -16.29 12.03
N HIS A 143 -18.18 -15.25 12.79
CA HIS A 143 -18.73 -13.93 12.55
C HIS A 143 -18.20 -13.32 11.25
N PHE A 144 -16.91 -13.48 10.98
CA PHE A 144 -16.30 -12.92 9.78
C PHE A 144 -16.43 -13.82 8.55
N GLY A 145 -17.15 -14.90 8.71
CA GLY A 145 -17.58 -15.55 7.53
C GLY A 145 -16.66 -16.24 6.77
N CYS A 146 -16.13 -17.09 7.32
CA CYS A 146 -15.61 -18.07 6.56
C CYS A 146 -16.63 -18.76 5.77
N LYS A 147 -17.59 -18.14 5.43
CA LYS A 147 -18.62 -18.79 4.68
C LYS A 147 -18.34 -18.93 3.27
#